data_384887b83d5fdfcce005f6d5d64d2a80
#
_entry.id   384887b83d5fdfcce005f6d5d64d2a80
#
_cell.length_a   1.000
_cell.length_b   1.000
_cell.length_c   1.000
_cell.angle_alpha   90.00
_cell.angle_beta   90.00
_cell.angle_gamma   90.00
#
_symmetry.space_group_name_H-M   'P 1'
#
loop_
_entity.id
_entity.type
_entity.pdbx_description
1 polymer ?
#
loop_
_entity_poly.entity_id
_entity_poly.type
_entity_poly.pdbx_seq_one_letter_code
_entity_poly.pdbx_strand_id
1 'polypeptide(L)'
;MTIDAVELREIHQPLISPFETSGWKEEEKTCIIASLEEGSDIGYGECAVSQGPWYGPETLTTAWHIMEEHILPKILGKDFDNPQAFLSAVSHIRGHNMTKAAFEMALWDLLAKKRKTSLSRMLGGTRTKIESGVSVGLQKSINELVEVVGEYVRQGYLRVKLKIKPGWDIKQVGAVRTQFPSLRLMADANGAYFPEKKDELVQLDQFGLMMIEQPFAWDDMVEHALLQSMIRTPVCLDESVSSLNDMKTALELRSCRVLNIKPARVGGLTVSKKIHDLCLSKKMPVWCGGLLETGIGRAHNVALASLAGFVLPGDISASNRYFKQDIVNPEFTLNNDGTLDVPQKKGIGVEVLADRLEESTKVKKRFRV
;
A
#
# COMPACT_ATOMS: atom_id res chain seq x y z
N MET A 1 5.33 22.07 -16.93
CA MET A 1 5.26 22.30 -15.47
C MET A 1 6.66 22.18 -14.93
N THR A 2 7.22 23.29 -14.42
CA THR A 2 8.60 23.36 -13.90
C THR A 2 8.59 23.08 -12.39
N ILE A 3 9.51 22.28 -11.91
CA ILE A 3 9.65 22.04 -10.46
C ILE A 3 10.55 23.13 -9.88
N ASP A 4 9.96 24.16 -9.25
CA ASP A 4 10.68 25.32 -8.71
C ASP A 4 11.39 25.01 -7.39
N ALA A 5 10.75 24.16 -6.55
CA ALA A 5 11.32 23.72 -5.29
C ALA A 5 10.83 22.32 -4.92
N VAL A 6 11.63 21.67 -4.09
CA VAL A 6 11.31 20.38 -3.46
C VAL A 6 11.58 20.50 -1.97
N GLU A 7 10.63 20.05 -1.15
CA GLU A 7 10.87 19.88 0.28
C GLU A 7 10.72 18.41 0.64
N LEU A 8 11.69 17.89 1.38
CA LEU A 8 11.69 16.53 1.95
C LEU A 8 11.52 16.64 3.45
N ARG A 9 10.62 15.82 4.01
CA ARG A 9 10.38 15.73 5.45
C ARG A 9 10.39 14.28 5.89
N GLU A 10 11.33 13.91 6.74
CA GLU A 10 11.24 12.69 7.52
C GLU A 10 10.23 12.91 8.65
N ILE A 11 9.19 12.12 8.68
CA ILE A 11 8.16 12.18 9.70
C ILE A 11 8.06 10.89 10.49
N HIS A 12 7.74 11.07 11.78
CA HIS A 12 7.51 10.01 12.75
C HIS A 12 6.16 10.21 13.39
N GLN A 13 5.29 9.22 13.30
CA GLN A 13 3.94 9.28 13.82
C GLN A 13 3.63 8.05 14.68
N PRO A 14 3.47 8.21 16.00
CA PRO A 14 3.18 7.08 16.88
C PRO A 14 1.90 6.35 16.48
N LEU A 15 1.95 5.01 16.46
CA LEU A 15 0.76 4.19 16.26
C LEU A 15 -0.05 4.13 17.55
N ILE A 16 -1.39 4.05 17.45
CA ILE A 16 -2.29 3.85 18.59
C ILE A 16 -1.99 2.53 19.30
N SER A 17 -1.65 1.51 18.52
CA SER A 17 -1.20 0.21 19.01
C SER A 17 -0.10 -0.34 18.11
N PRO A 18 0.88 -1.07 18.67
CA PRO A 18 1.90 -1.70 17.87
C PRO A 18 1.29 -2.62 16.81
N PHE A 19 1.93 -2.65 15.63
CA PHE A 19 1.53 -3.54 14.54
C PHE A 19 2.62 -4.60 14.31
N GLU A 20 2.28 -5.86 14.60
CA GLU A 20 3.19 -7.00 14.45
C GLU A 20 2.83 -7.83 13.23
N THR A 21 3.76 -7.94 12.30
CA THR A 21 3.66 -8.78 11.12
C THR A 21 4.27 -10.17 11.39
N SER A 22 4.36 -10.98 10.37
CA SER A 22 5.02 -12.30 10.47
C SER A 22 6.53 -12.20 10.76
N GLY A 23 7.18 -11.08 10.42
CA GLY A 23 8.63 -10.90 10.51
C GLY A 23 9.12 -9.72 11.35
N TRP A 24 8.29 -8.69 11.60
CA TRP A 24 8.72 -7.48 12.34
C TRP A 24 7.55 -6.80 13.06
N LYS A 25 7.90 -5.86 13.95
CA LYS A 25 6.95 -5.06 14.74
C LYS A 25 7.22 -3.58 14.53
N GLU A 26 6.18 -2.79 14.35
CA GLU A 26 6.23 -1.32 14.27
C GLU A 26 5.43 -0.70 15.42
N GLU A 27 5.99 0.30 16.07
CA GLU A 27 5.37 1.07 17.15
C GLU A 27 5.06 2.51 16.73
N GLU A 28 5.75 2.96 15.67
CA GLU A 28 5.51 4.24 15.00
C GLU A 28 5.56 4.06 13.47
N LYS A 29 4.83 4.88 12.76
CA LYS A 29 4.98 5.04 11.31
C LYS A 29 6.09 6.02 11.05
N THR A 30 7.09 5.59 10.30
CA THR A 30 8.11 6.46 9.73
C THR A 30 7.96 6.52 8.22
N CYS A 31 8.18 7.69 7.62
CA CYS A 31 8.18 7.85 6.17
C CYS A 31 8.85 9.17 5.78
N ILE A 32 9.03 9.39 4.48
CA ILE A 32 9.47 10.69 3.95
C ILE A 32 8.32 11.28 3.13
N ILE A 33 7.88 12.48 3.49
CA ILE A 33 6.97 13.26 2.64
C ILE A 33 7.81 14.10 1.68
N ALA A 34 7.56 13.91 0.39
CA ALA A 34 8.10 14.75 -0.67
C ALA A 34 7.03 15.72 -1.16
N SER A 35 7.32 17.01 -1.15
CA SER A 35 6.50 18.04 -1.77
C SER A 35 7.19 18.64 -2.97
N LEU A 36 6.47 18.78 -4.07
CA LEU A 36 6.91 19.45 -5.31
C LEU A 36 6.16 20.76 -5.46
N GLU A 37 6.88 21.83 -5.73
CA GLU A 37 6.32 23.17 -5.85
C GLU A 37 6.47 23.71 -7.27
N GLU A 38 5.41 24.34 -7.76
CA GLU A 38 5.41 25.21 -8.94
C GLU A 38 4.56 26.43 -8.68
N GLY A 39 5.19 27.59 -8.58
CA GLY A 39 4.54 28.83 -8.15
C GLY A 39 3.93 28.67 -6.76
N SER A 40 2.59 28.79 -6.67
CA SER A 40 1.82 28.62 -5.43
C SER A 40 1.24 27.20 -5.23
N ASP A 41 1.34 26.34 -6.23
CA ASP A 41 0.79 25.00 -6.15
C ASP A 41 1.82 24.02 -5.57
N ILE A 42 1.35 23.15 -4.67
CA ILE A 42 2.18 22.13 -4.02
C ILE A 42 1.54 20.76 -4.21
N GLY A 43 2.30 19.81 -4.76
CA GLY A 43 1.93 18.41 -4.82
C GLY A 43 2.64 17.59 -3.75
N TYR A 44 1.94 16.65 -3.11
CA TYR A 44 2.46 15.83 -2.03
C TYR A 44 2.50 14.35 -2.41
N GLY A 45 3.58 13.67 -2.01
CA GLY A 45 3.69 12.22 -2.10
C GLY A 45 4.42 11.64 -0.89
N GLU A 46 4.17 10.37 -0.62
CA GLU A 46 4.73 9.66 0.53
C GLU A 46 5.64 8.53 0.08
N CYS A 47 6.89 8.55 0.57
CA CYS A 47 7.78 7.40 0.52
C CYS A 47 7.52 6.54 1.76
N ALA A 48 6.78 5.45 1.58
CA ALA A 48 6.28 4.63 2.69
C ALA A 48 7.32 3.64 3.24
N VAL A 49 8.59 4.07 3.32
CA VAL A 49 9.68 3.27 3.88
C VAL A 49 9.57 3.15 5.40
N SER A 50 10.18 2.12 5.96
CA SER A 50 10.37 1.93 7.40
C SER A 50 11.81 2.28 7.81
N GLN A 51 12.10 2.25 9.11
CA GLN A 51 13.46 2.43 9.62
C GLN A 51 14.41 1.34 9.14
N GLY A 52 13.93 0.09 9.09
CA GLY A 52 14.69 -1.06 8.64
C GLY A 52 14.17 -1.68 7.35
N PRO A 53 14.97 -2.51 6.66
CA PRO A 53 14.62 -3.12 5.37
C PRO A 53 13.75 -4.39 5.55
N TRP A 54 12.65 -4.28 6.32
CA TRP A 54 11.84 -5.42 6.70
C TRP A 54 10.85 -5.85 5.61
N TYR A 55 10.17 -4.87 5.01
CA TYR A 55 9.22 -5.12 3.92
C TYR A 55 9.89 -5.11 2.54
N GLY A 56 10.90 -4.28 2.37
CA GLY A 56 11.63 -4.12 1.12
C GLY A 56 13.05 -3.61 1.41
N PRO A 57 13.92 -3.47 0.41
CA PRO A 57 15.33 -3.13 0.62
C PRO A 57 15.54 -1.64 0.98
N GLU A 58 14.52 -0.81 0.83
CA GLU A 58 14.61 0.64 1.09
C GLU A 58 14.35 0.95 2.56
N THR A 59 15.12 1.88 3.10
CA THR A 59 14.98 2.43 4.47
C THR A 59 14.92 3.94 4.40
N LEU A 60 14.59 4.62 5.51
CA LEU A 60 14.63 6.08 5.59
C LEU A 60 15.96 6.63 5.08
N THR A 61 17.09 6.10 5.56
CA THR A 61 18.43 6.58 5.20
C THR A 61 18.75 6.36 3.73
N THR A 62 18.46 5.15 3.20
CA THR A 62 18.76 4.87 1.78
C THR A 62 17.85 5.67 0.86
N ALA A 63 16.57 5.82 1.21
CA ALA A 63 15.62 6.62 0.45
C ALA A 63 16.05 8.10 0.43
N TRP A 64 16.38 8.67 1.58
CA TRP A 64 16.83 10.07 1.69
C TRP A 64 18.05 10.33 0.82
N HIS A 65 19.08 9.47 0.92
CA HIS A 65 20.28 9.57 0.09
C HIS A 65 19.95 9.53 -1.41
N ILE A 66 19.15 8.57 -1.86
CA ILE A 66 18.77 8.46 -3.28
C ILE A 66 17.93 9.67 -3.73
N MET A 67 17.05 10.17 -2.90
CA MET A 67 16.29 11.40 -3.19
C MET A 67 17.22 12.57 -3.43
N GLU A 68 18.12 12.82 -2.50
CA GLU A 68 18.99 14.00 -2.50
C GLU A 68 20.06 13.93 -3.60
N GLU A 69 20.79 12.81 -3.70
CA GLU A 69 21.96 12.73 -4.57
C GLU A 69 21.64 12.29 -6.01
N HIS A 70 20.53 11.59 -6.21
CA HIS A 70 20.27 10.97 -7.51
C HIS A 70 18.97 11.42 -8.19
N ILE A 71 17.92 11.74 -7.43
CA ILE A 71 16.64 12.17 -8.01
C ILE A 71 16.58 13.68 -8.15
N LEU A 72 16.85 14.44 -7.07
CA LEU A 72 16.75 15.90 -7.08
C LEU A 72 17.53 16.56 -8.21
N PRO A 73 18.80 16.17 -8.54
CA PRO A 73 19.53 16.77 -9.65
C PRO A 73 18.89 16.54 -11.04
N LYS A 74 17.94 15.60 -11.13
CA LYS A 74 17.24 15.26 -12.39
C LYS A 74 15.90 15.96 -12.53
N ILE A 75 15.35 16.49 -11.44
CA ILE A 75 13.99 17.04 -11.43
C ILE A 75 13.92 18.53 -11.09
N LEU A 76 14.81 19.02 -10.25
CA LEU A 76 14.81 20.42 -9.83
C LEU A 76 15.11 21.33 -11.03
N GLY A 77 14.26 22.33 -11.26
CA GLY A 77 14.31 23.22 -12.42
C GLY A 77 13.97 22.57 -13.76
N LYS A 78 13.41 21.35 -13.75
CA LYS A 78 13.02 20.64 -14.98
C LYS A 78 11.53 20.66 -15.21
N ASP A 79 11.15 20.55 -16.48
CA ASP A 79 9.76 20.51 -16.93
C ASP A 79 9.26 19.07 -17.04
N PHE A 80 8.05 18.83 -16.48
CA PHE A 80 7.35 17.55 -16.60
C PHE A 80 5.90 17.77 -17.01
N ASP A 81 5.54 17.31 -18.22
CA ASP A 81 4.16 17.40 -18.72
C ASP A 81 3.26 16.28 -18.19
N ASN A 82 3.87 15.20 -17.71
CA ASN A 82 3.17 14.02 -17.20
C ASN A 82 4.10 13.16 -16.33
N PRO A 83 3.55 12.29 -15.45
CA PRO A 83 4.36 11.46 -14.56
C PRO A 83 5.23 10.42 -15.28
N GLN A 84 4.89 10.01 -16.50
CA GLN A 84 5.72 9.10 -17.28
C GLN A 84 7.05 9.76 -17.70
N ALA A 85 7.05 11.07 -17.96
CA ALA A 85 8.29 11.83 -18.26
C ALA A 85 9.25 11.81 -17.07
N PHE A 86 8.72 11.96 -15.83
CA PHE A 86 9.51 11.80 -14.60
C PHE A 86 10.11 10.39 -14.50
N LEU A 87 9.30 9.35 -14.66
CA LEU A 87 9.79 7.96 -14.60
C LEU A 87 10.88 7.70 -15.64
N SER A 88 10.79 8.30 -16.82
CA SER A 88 11.82 8.22 -17.87
C SER A 88 13.12 8.92 -17.43
N ALA A 89 13.02 10.09 -16.79
CA ALA A 89 14.18 10.84 -16.32
C ALA A 89 14.98 10.10 -15.21
N VAL A 90 14.30 9.29 -14.39
CA VAL A 90 14.92 8.50 -13.31
C VAL A 90 15.05 7.00 -13.63
N SER A 91 14.86 6.60 -14.88
CA SER A 91 14.84 5.19 -15.30
C SER A 91 16.17 4.46 -15.11
N HIS A 92 17.30 5.20 -15.13
CA HIS A 92 18.64 4.66 -14.90
C HIS A 92 18.90 4.29 -13.42
N ILE A 93 18.08 4.79 -12.47
CA ILE A 93 18.15 4.41 -11.05
C ILE A 93 17.47 3.04 -10.91
N ARG A 94 18.26 2.01 -10.60
CA ARG A 94 17.75 0.65 -10.41
C ARG A 94 17.13 0.50 -9.02
N GLY A 95 15.98 -0.22 -8.93
CA GLY A 95 15.27 -0.38 -7.64
C GLY A 95 14.74 0.95 -7.12
N HIS A 96 14.75 1.13 -5.79
CA HIS A 96 14.31 2.34 -5.10
C HIS A 96 12.90 2.80 -5.53
N ASN A 97 11.98 1.84 -5.57
CA ASN A 97 10.63 2.07 -6.04
C ASN A 97 9.83 2.97 -5.11
N MET A 98 9.95 2.79 -3.78
CA MET A 98 9.26 3.63 -2.80
C MET A 98 9.76 5.07 -2.86
N THR A 99 11.08 5.22 -3.02
CA THR A 99 11.73 6.51 -3.21
C THR A 99 11.21 7.25 -4.45
N LYS A 100 11.14 6.56 -5.60
CA LYS A 100 10.60 7.13 -6.84
C LYS A 100 9.10 7.41 -6.74
N ALA A 101 8.36 6.51 -6.09
CA ALA A 101 6.92 6.65 -5.94
C ALA A 101 6.53 7.93 -5.22
N ALA A 102 7.30 8.37 -4.22
CA ALA A 102 7.04 9.63 -3.52
C ALA A 102 6.99 10.82 -4.47
N PHE A 103 7.99 10.97 -5.34
CA PHE A 103 8.03 12.07 -6.31
C PHE A 103 6.99 11.91 -7.42
N GLU A 104 6.80 10.70 -7.91
CA GLU A 104 5.82 10.40 -8.96
C GLU A 104 4.39 10.69 -8.48
N MET A 105 4.05 10.29 -7.26
CA MET A 105 2.75 10.57 -6.64
C MET A 105 2.57 12.07 -6.36
N ALA A 106 3.61 12.75 -5.88
CA ALA A 106 3.57 14.22 -5.70
C ALA A 106 3.33 14.94 -7.03
N LEU A 107 3.93 14.46 -8.12
CA LEU A 107 3.71 15.00 -9.46
C LEU A 107 2.27 14.76 -9.95
N TRP A 108 1.69 13.59 -9.68
CA TRP A 108 0.27 13.31 -9.98
C TRP A 108 -0.65 14.28 -9.23
N ASP A 109 -0.40 14.52 -7.94
CA ASP A 109 -1.18 15.46 -7.13
C ASP A 109 -1.09 16.88 -7.67
N LEU A 110 0.14 17.35 -7.96
CA LEU A 110 0.38 18.69 -8.50
C LEU A 110 -0.30 18.90 -9.86
N LEU A 111 -0.19 17.93 -10.77
CA LEU A 111 -0.86 17.96 -12.08
C LEU A 111 -2.38 17.94 -11.94
N ALA A 112 -2.93 17.17 -11.02
CA ALA A 112 -4.37 17.13 -10.78
C ALA A 112 -4.88 18.46 -10.22
N LYS A 113 -4.12 19.12 -9.33
CA LYS A 113 -4.41 20.48 -8.83
C LYS A 113 -4.42 21.50 -9.95
N LYS A 114 -3.41 21.50 -10.82
CA LYS A 114 -3.33 22.39 -11.99
C LYS A 114 -4.48 22.18 -12.96
N ARG A 115 -4.87 20.94 -13.20
CA ARG A 115 -6.03 20.61 -14.06
C ARG A 115 -7.37 20.79 -13.36
N LYS A 116 -7.37 21.27 -12.11
CA LYS A 116 -8.57 21.49 -11.27
C LYS A 116 -9.49 20.27 -11.20
N THR A 117 -8.90 19.08 -11.18
CA THR A 117 -9.61 17.80 -11.09
C THR A 117 -9.13 16.99 -9.89
N SER A 118 -9.94 16.02 -9.42
CA SER A 118 -9.48 15.08 -8.41
C SER A 118 -8.51 14.05 -9.01
N LEU A 119 -7.57 13.57 -8.19
CA LEU A 119 -6.61 12.54 -8.57
C LEU A 119 -7.33 11.27 -9.06
N SER A 120 -8.41 10.86 -8.38
CA SER A 120 -9.20 9.69 -8.77
C SER A 120 -9.74 9.80 -10.20
N ARG A 121 -10.34 10.96 -10.57
CA ARG A 121 -10.84 11.20 -11.94
C ARG A 121 -9.70 11.24 -12.95
N MET A 122 -8.58 11.85 -12.60
CA MET A 122 -7.41 11.95 -13.49
C MET A 122 -6.80 10.57 -13.77
N LEU A 123 -6.86 9.64 -12.81
CA LEU A 123 -6.47 8.23 -13.00
C LEU A 123 -7.48 7.43 -13.83
N GLY A 124 -8.72 7.91 -13.97
CA GLY A 124 -9.82 7.19 -14.61
C GLY A 124 -10.69 6.39 -13.62
N GLY A 125 -10.66 6.77 -12.34
CA GLY A 125 -11.51 6.18 -11.30
C GLY A 125 -13.00 6.46 -11.55
N THR A 126 -13.82 5.45 -11.32
CA THR A 126 -15.28 5.48 -11.54
C THR A 126 -16.08 5.37 -10.26
N ARG A 127 -15.45 5.00 -9.14
CA ARG A 127 -16.10 4.82 -7.85
C ARG A 127 -16.00 6.07 -7.01
N THR A 128 -17.05 6.36 -6.24
CA THR A 128 -17.08 7.41 -5.22
C THR A 128 -16.84 6.87 -3.81
N LYS A 129 -16.89 5.54 -3.66
CA LYS A 129 -16.60 4.79 -2.44
C LYS A 129 -15.79 3.55 -2.77
N ILE A 130 -14.93 3.13 -1.84
CA ILE A 130 -14.16 1.88 -1.93
C ILE A 130 -14.42 1.02 -0.69
N GLU A 131 -14.51 -0.29 -0.86
CA GLU A 131 -14.62 -1.23 0.25
C GLU A 131 -13.32 -1.26 1.07
N SER A 132 -13.45 -1.23 2.41
CA SER A 132 -12.33 -1.24 3.34
C SER A 132 -12.22 -2.57 4.07
N GLY A 133 -11.02 -3.06 4.18
CA GLY A 133 -10.62 -4.16 5.03
C GLY A 133 -9.66 -3.71 6.11
N VAL A 134 -9.38 -4.61 7.04
CA VAL A 134 -8.43 -4.38 8.12
C VAL A 134 -7.46 -5.55 8.25
N SER A 135 -6.21 -5.22 8.59
CA SER A 135 -5.18 -6.20 8.94
C SER A 135 -5.07 -6.33 10.45
N VAL A 136 -5.10 -7.58 10.91
CA VAL A 136 -4.87 -7.96 12.31
C VAL A 136 -3.47 -8.57 12.41
N GLY A 137 -2.59 -7.91 13.17
CA GLY A 137 -1.26 -8.42 13.48
C GLY A 137 -1.31 -9.69 14.34
N LEU A 138 -0.14 -10.30 14.57
CA LEU A 138 -0.03 -11.43 15.46
C LEU A 138 -0.49 -11.04 16.87
N GLN A 139 -1.22 -11.95 17.53
CA GLN A 139 -1.75 -11.78 18.88
C GLN A 139 -1.08 -12.78 19.84
N LYS A 140 -1.17 -12.53 21.14
CA LYS A 140 -0.56 -13.40 22.15
C LYS A 140 -1.31 -14.71 22.34
N SER A 141 -2.60 -14.73 22.02
CA SER A 141 -3.45 -15.92 22.16
C SER A 141 -4.57 -15.95 21.09
N ILE A 142 -5.15 -17.14 20.89
CA ILE A 142 -6.32 -17.32 20.01
C ILE A 142 -7.52 -16.52 20.53
N ASN A 143 -7.72 -16.46 21.84
CA ASN A 143 -8.84 -15.70 22.43
C ASN A 143 -8.70 -14.21 22.14
N GLU A 144 -7.52 -13.65 22.33
CA GLU A 144 -7.24 -12.25 22.00
C GLU A 144 -7.42 -11.98 20.49
N LEU A 145 -6.98 -12.91 19.62
CA LEU A 145 -7.18 -12.80 18.18
C LEU A 145 -8.67 -12.73 17.83
N VAL A 146 -9.48 -13.63 18.37
CA VAL A 146 -10.94 -13.69 18.12
C VAL A 146 -11.62 -12.43 18.63
N GLU A 147 -11.22 -11.91 19.79
CA GLU A 147 -11.74 -10.67 20.39
C GLU A 147 -11.44 -9.47 19.50
N VAL A 148 -10.17 -9.30 19.08
CA VAL A 148 -9.73 -8.22 18.18
C VAL A 148 -10.44 -8.29 16.83
N VAL A 149 -10.59 -9.47 16.25
CA VAL A 149 -11.38 -9.65 15.01
C VAL A 149 -12.82 -9.23 15.23
N GLY A 150 -13.44 -9.65 16.36
CA GLY A 150 -14.81 -9.26 16.71
C GLY A 150 -14.99 -7.76 16.82
N GLU A 151 -14.00 -7.04 17.34
CA GLU A 151 -14.03 -5.58 17.40
C GLU A 151 -14.07 -4.94 16.01
N TYR A 152 -13.23 -5.38 15.08
CA TYR A 152 -13.23 -4.86 13.70
C TYR A 152 -14.50 -5.23 12.91
N VAL A 153 -15.07 -6.42 13.17
CA VAL A 153 -16.37 -6.79 12.61
C VAL A 153 -17.47 -5.84 13.11
N ARG A 154 -17.48 -5.51 14.41
CA ARG A 154 -18.44 -4.54 14.98
C ARG A 154 -18.24 -3.12 14.43
N GLN A 155 -17.01 -2.72 14.13
CA GLN A 155 -16.71 -1.45 13.47
C GLN A 155 -17.18 -1.41 12.00
N GLY A 156 -17.51 -2.55 11.39
CA GLY A 156 -18.07 -2.64 10.05
C GLY A 156 -17.06 -2.89 8.94
N TYR A 157 -15.81 -3.27 9.25
CA TYR A 157 -14.86 -3.66 8.22
C TYR A 157 -15.34 -4.87 7.42
N LEU A 158 -15.29 -4.78 6.08
CA LEU A 158 -15.88 -5.79 5.19
C LEU A 158 -14.99 -7.01 4.97
N ARG A 159 -13.71 -6.93 5.29
CA ARG A 159 -12.75 -8.01 5.20
C ARG A 159 -11.74 -7.92 6.35
N VAL A 160 -11.38 -9.06 6.91
CA VAL A 160 -10.30 -9.17 7.89
C VAL A 160 -9.16 -10.00 7.31
N LYS A 161 -7.94 -9.48 7.43
CA LYS A 161 -6.68 -10.14 7.10
C LYS A 161 -5.96 -10.56 8.37
N LEU A 162 -5.64 -11.84 8.50
CA LEU A 162 -4.88 -12.38 9.63
C LEU A 162 -3.42 -12.55 9.22
N LYS A 163 -2.50 -12.06 10.03
CA LYS A 163 -1.08 -12.42 9.91
C LYS A 163 -0.89 -13.85 10.38
N ILE A 164 -0.21 -14.65 9.56
CA ILE A 164 0.11 -16.05 9.84
C ILE A 164 1.61 -16.32 9.68
N LYS A 165 2.09 -17.32 10.39
CA LYS A 165 3.44 -17.88 10.25
C LYS A 165 3.41 -19.35 10.68
N PRO A 166 4.44 -20.17 10.37
CA PRO A 166 4.51 -21.54 10.85
C PRO A 166 4.23 -21.67 12.34
N GLY A 167 3.24 -22.50 12.70
CA GLY A 167 2.76 -22.70 14.08
C GLY A 167 1.79 -21.65 14.61
N TRP A 168 1.54 -20.56 13.87
CA TRP A 168 0.49 -19.57 14.15
C TRP A 168 -0.37 -19.36 12.89
N ASP A 169 -1.15 -20.38 12.51
CA ASP A 169 -1.83 -20.47 11.23
C ASP A 169 -3.16 -21.24 11.32
N ILE A 170 -3.15 -22.54 11.15
CA ILE A 170 -4.34 -23.39 11.01
C ILE A 170 -5.30 -23.26 12.19
N LYS A 171 -4.79 -23.33 13.43
CA LYS A 171 -5.61 -23.24 14.64
C LYS A 171 -6.25 -21.85 14.78
N GLN A 172 -5.48 -20.80 14.50
CA GLN A 172 -5.88 -19.41 14.58
C GLN A 172 -6.94 -19.09 13.53
N VAL A 173 -6.68 -19.44 12.28
CA VAL A 173 -7.62 -19.27 11.16
C VAL A 173 -8.90 -20.06 11.43
N GLY A 174 -8.78 -21.31 11.89
CA GLY A 174 -9.91 -22.16 12.24
C GLY A 174 -10.78 -21.59 13.34
N ALA A 175 -10.18 -21.05 14.42
CA ALA A 175 -10.91 -20.42 15.52
C ALA A 175 -11.69 -19.16 15.06
N VAL A 176 -11.05 -18.30 14.26
CA VAL A 176 -11.72 -17.12 13.69
C VAL A 176 -12.84 -17.53 12.74
N ARG A 177 -12.61 -18.51 11.85
CA ARG A 177 -13.64 -19.00 10.94
C ARG A 177 -14.83 -19.62 11.67
N THR A 178 -14.59 -20.36 12.76
CA THR A 178 -15.65 -20.94 13.59
C THR A 178 -16.51 -19.87 14.25
N GLN A 179 -15.87 -18.82 14.78
CA GLN A 179 -16.59 -17.72 15.43
C GLN A 179 -17.30 -16.81 14.43
N PHE A 180 -16.74 -16.62 13.23
CA PHE A 180 -17.26 -15.72 12.20
C PHE A 180 -17.42 -16.48 10.85
N PRO A 181 -18.44 -17.35 10.71
CA PRO A 181 -18.55 -18.24 9.55
C PRO A 181 -18.67 -17.54 8.20
N SER A 182 -19.33 -16.38 8.16
CA SER A 182 -19.59 -15.60 6.93
C SER A 182 -18.57 -14.50 6.66
N LEU A 183 -17.58 -14.29 7.56
CA LEU A 183 -16.61 -13.22 7.42
C LEU A 183 -15.76 -13.41 6.15
N ARG A 184 -15.60 -12.34 5.37
CA ARG A 184 -14.58 -12.30 4.31
C ARG A 184 -13.20 -12.31 4.98
N LEU A 185 -12.59 -13.49 5.05
CA LEU A 185 -11.34 -13.76 5.76
C LEU A 185 -10.22 -14.08 4.78
N MET A 186 -9.04 -13.54 5.00
CA MET A 186 -7.82 -13.91 4.29
C MET A 186 -6.65 -14.08 5.25
N ALA A 187 -5.63 -14.79 4.83
CA ALA A 187 -4.39 -14.99 5.56
C ALA A 187 -3.22 -14.33 4.81
N ASP A 188 -2.27 -13.76 5.55
CA ASP A 188 -1.08 -13.11 5.01
C ASP A 188 0.17 -13.60 5.76
N ALA A 189 1.06 -14.21 5.03
CA ALA A 189 2.26 -14.84 5.57
C ALA A 189 3.52 -13.96 5.51
N ASN A 190 3.53 -12.87 4.72
CA ASN A 190 4.73 -12.03 4.49
C ASN A 190 6.00 -12.86 4.19
N GLY A 191 5.88 -13.91 3.40
CA GLY A 191 7.00 -14.77 3.01
C GLY A 191 7.55 -15.69 4.12
N ALA A 192 6.79 -15.90 5.20
CA ALA A 192 7.30 -16.63 6.38
C ALA A 192 7.43 -18.15 6.19
N TYR A 193 6.90 -18.72 5.11
CA TYR A 193 6.99 -20.16 4.86
C TYR A 193 8.14 -20.50 3.91
N PHE A 194 8.71 -21.66 4.13
CA PHE A 194 9.63 -22.29 3.18
C PHE A 194 8.87 -23.30 2.32
N PRO A 195 9.33 -23.61 1.09
CA PRO A 195 8.65 -24.54 0.18
C PRO A 195 8.39 -25.94 0.76
N GLU A 196 9.24 -26.40 1.69
CA GLU A 196 9.08 -27.68 2.37
C GLU A 196 7.87 -27.70 3.31
N LYS A 197 7.32 -26.53 3.66
CA LYS A 197 6.14 -26.35 4.52
C LYS A 197 4.84 -26.16 3.75
N LYS A 198 4.83 -26.32 2.43
CA LYS A 198 3.63 -26.11 1.59
C LYS A 198 2.43 -26.98 2.01
N ASP A 199 2.64 -28.16 2.57
CA ASP A 199 1.57 -29.03 3.05
C ASP A 199 0.81 -28.42 4.24
N GLU A 200 1.45 -27.56 5.05
CA GLU A 200 0.79 -26.78 6.10
C GLU A 200 -0.17 -25.75 5.47
N LEU A 201 0.27 -25.07 4.40
CA LEU A 201 -0.55 -24.10 3.66
C LEU A 201 -1.73 -24.76 2.93
N VAL A 202 -1.56 -25.98 2.42
CA VAL A 202 -2.66 -26.76 1.80
C VAL A 202 -3.81 -26.99 2.80
N GLN A 203 -3.52 -27.17 4.09
CA GLN A 203 -4.55 -27.33 5.11
C GLN A 203 -5.42 -26.08 5.30
N LEU A 204 -4.93 -24.89 4.92
CA LEU A 204 -5.74 -23.66 4.97
C LEU A 204 -6.89 -23.66 3.97
N ASP A 205 -6.83 -24.49 2.92
CA ASP A 205 -7.87 -24.57 1.87
C ASP A 205 -9.25 -24.97 2.40
N GLN A 206 -9.31 -25.64 3.56
CA GLN A 206 -10.57 -26.05 4.21
C GLN A 206 -11.36 -24.86 4.79
N PHE A 207 -10.73 -23.72 5.06
CA PHE A 207 -11.39 -22.60 5.75
C PHE A 207 -12.10 -21.62 4.83
N GLY A 208 -12.12 -21.83 3.50
CA GLY A 208 -12.80 -20.95 2.56
C GLY A 208 -12.28 -19.51 2.63
N LEU A 209 -10.94 -19.34 2.68
CA LEU A 209 -10.30 -18.05 2.65
C LEU A 209 -10.50 -17.36 1.30
N MET A 210 -10.61 -16.06 1.29
CA MET A 210 -10.60 -15.27 0.03
C MET A 210 -9.29 -15.45 -0.73
N MET A 211 -8.17 -15.52 0.01
CA MET A 211 -6.82 -15.70 -0.53
C MET A 211 -5.83 -16.02 0.59
N ILE A 212 -4.67 -16.56 0.19
CA ILE A 212 -3.45 -16.62 0.99
C ILE A 212 -2.44 -15.68 0.34
N GLU A 213 -2.05 -14.63 1.07
CA GLU A 213 -1.14 -13.59 0.58
C GLU A 213 0.30 -13.94 0.92
N GLN A 214 1.19 -13.83 -0.07
CA GLN A 214 2.63 -13.98 -0.03
C GLN A 214 3.10 -15.11 0.90
N PRO A 215 2.77 -16.37 0.59
CA PRO A 215 3.18 -17.50 1.41
C PRO A 215 4.70 -17.71 1.47
N PHE A 216 5.41 -17.55 0.34
CA PHE A 216 6.85 -17.80 0.24
C PHE A 216 7.67 -16.50 0.04
N ALA A 217 8.98 -16.64 -0.06
CA ALA A 217 9.92 -15.54 -0.23
C ALA A 217 9.55 -14.60 -1.39
N TRP A 218 9.92 -13.33 -1.26
CA TRP A 218 9.57 -12.27 -2.20
C TRP A 218 10.11 -12.48 -3.63
N ASP A 219 11.21 -13.21 -3.80
CA ASP A 219 11.86 -13.50 -5.08
C ASP A 219 11.45 -14.86 -5.68
N ASP A 220 10.56 -15.59 -5.00
CA ASP A 220 10.11 -16.91 -5.44
C ASP A 220 8.72 -16.83 -6.10
N MET A 221 8.68 -16.95 -7.42
CA MET A 221 7.43 -17.09 -8.17
C MET A 221 7.08 -18.54 -8.53
N VAL A 222 8.07 -19.43 -8.52
CA VAL A 222 7.91 -20.83 -8.94
C VAL A 222 7.14 -21.64 -7.89
N GLU A 223 7.56 -21.57 -6.64
CA GLU A 223 6.87 -22.26 -5.55
C GLU A 223 5.46 -21.71 -5.30
N HIS A 224 5.25 -20.40 -5.51
CA HIS A 224 3.89 -19.83 -5.51
C HIS A 224 3.02 -20.46 -6.60
N ALA A 225 3.54 -20.71 -7.81
CA ALA A 225 2.82 -21.37 -8.89
C ALA A 225 2.51 -22.84 -8.53
N LEU A 226 3.46 -23.54 -7.93
CA LEU A 226 3.28 -24.92 -7.47
C LEU A 226 2.19 -24.97 -6.39
N LEU A 227 2.24 -24.12 -5.37
CA LEU A 227 1.20 -24.06 -4.34
C LEU A 227 -0.16 -23.74 -4.97
N GLN A 228 -0.24 -22.76 -5.88
CA GLN A 228 -1.52 -22.42 -6.53
C GLN A 228 -2.11 -23.58 -7.33
N SER A 229 -1.28 -24.50 -7.83
CA SER A 229 -1.76 -25.71 -8.52
C SER A 229 -2.35 -26.74 -7.56
N MET A 230 -1.97 -26.71 -6.28
CA MET A 230 -2.37 -27.67 -5.24
C MET A 230 -3.63 -27.27 -4.48
N ILE A 231 -3.95 -25.95 -4.44
CA ILE A 231 -5.05 -25.41 -3.63
C ILE A 231 -6.10 -24.68 -4.46
N ARG A 232 -7.34 -24.69 -3.96
CA ARG A 232 -8.45 -23.92 -4.55
C ARG A 232 -8.42 -22.47 -4.13
N THR A 233 -8.03 -22.19 -2.88
CA THR A 233 -7.85 -20.83 -2.35
C THR A 233 -6.88 -20.05 -3.24
N PRO A 234 -7.24 -18.87 -3.72
CA PRO A 234 -6.33 -18.02 -4.50
C PRO A 234 -5.05 -17.69 -3.73
N VAL A 235 -3.89 -17.91 -4.35
CA VAL A 235 -2.65 -17.28 -3.92
C VAL A 235 -2.69 -15.82 -4.36
N CYS A 236 -2.33 -14.91 -3.47
CA CYS A 236 -2.18 -13.48 -3.74
C CYS A 236 -0.71 -13.11 -3.62
N LEU A 237 -0.15 -12.47 -4.64
CA LEU A 237 1.21 -11.93 -4.55
C LEU A 237 1.18 -10.49 -4.03
N ASP A 238 2.13 -10.17 -3.17
CA ASP A 238 2.45 -8.85 -2.65
C ASP A 238 3.91 -8.51 -2.98
N GLU A 239 4.85 -8.86 -2.13
CA GLU A 239 6.26 -8.50 -2.22
C GLU A 239 6.92 -8.98 -3.51
N SER A 240 6.47 -10.09 -4.09
CA SER A 240 7.04 -10.66 -5.33
C SER A 240 6.76 -9.83 -6.59
N VAL A 241 5.85 -8.87 -6.56
CA VAL A 241 5.51 -8.03 -7.73
C VAL A 241 5.89 -6.58 -7.47
N SER A 242 7.08 -6.19 -7.85
CA SER A 242 7.62 -4.84 -7.73
C SER A 242 7.63 -4.04 -9.04
N SER A 243 7.27 -4.69 -10.15
CA SER A 243 7.23 -4.08 -11.50
C SER A 243 6.16 -4.69 -12.39
N LEU A 244 5.91 -4.03 -13.53
CA LEU A 244 5.06 -4.59 -14.59
C LEU A 244 5.62 -5.89 -15.16
N ASN A 245 6.94 -6.05 -15.20
CA ASN A 245 7.56 -7.27 -15.70
C ASN A 245 7.38 -8.44 -14.73
N ASP A 246 7.50 -8.21 -13.41
CA ASP A 246 7.21 -9.24 -12.42
C ASP A 246 5.77 -9.73 -12.55
N MET A 247 4.81 -8.80 -12.77
CA MET A 247 3.42 -9.19 -13.00
C MET A 247 3.25 -10.03 -14.27
N LYS A 248 3.95 -9.72 -15.36
CA LYS A 248 3.91 -10.54 -16.57
C LYS A 248 4.47 -11.94 -16.30
N THR A 249 5.57 -12.04 -15.58
CA THR A 249 6.18 -13.31 -15.16
C THR A 249 5.22 -14.12 -14.29
N ALA A 250 4.57 -13.47 -13.29
CA ALA A 250 3.59 -14.13 -12.44
C ALA A 250 2.40 -14.69 -13.23
N LEU A 251 1.93 -13.96 -14.26
CA LEU A 251 0.87 -14.42 -15.15
C LEU A 251 1.30 -15.62 -16.00
N GLU A 252 2.50 -15.58 -16.54
CA GLU A 252 3.06 -16.65 -17.37
C GLU A 252 3.23 -17.95 -16.56
N LEU A 253 3.77 -17.84 -15.36
CA LEU A 253 3.97 -18.97 -14.45
C LEU A 253 2.68 -19.39 -13.75
N ARG A 254 1.62 -18.58 -13.78
CA ARG A 254 0.37 -18.76 -13.01
C ARG A 254 0.61 -18.81 -11.51
N SER A 255 1.52 -17.97 -11.03
CA SER A 255 1.96 -17.94 -9.64
C SER A 255 0.87 -17.43 -8.68
N CYS A 256 -0.16 -16.75 -9.19
CA CYS A 256 -1.25 -16.23 -8.37
C CYS A 256 -2.55 -16.13 -9.17
N ARG A 257 -3.67 -16.01 -8.42
CA ARG A 257 -4.99 -15.68 -8.97
C ARG A 257 -5.52 -14.33 -8.49
N VAL A 258 -4.81 -13.68 -7.60
CA VAL A 258 -5.13 -12.35 -7.06
C VAL A 258 -3.82 -11.57 -6.93
N LEU A 259 -3.86 -10.25 -7.13
CA LEU A 259 -2.72 -9.39 -6.89
C LEU A 259 -3.05 -8.29 -5.90
N ASN A 260 -2.16 -8.08 -4.93
CA ASN A 260 -2.09 -6.89 -4.10
C ASN A 260 -1.27 -5.82 -4.83
N ILE A 261 -1.85 -4.66 -5.13
CA ILE A 261 -1.14 -3.51 -5.71
C ILE A 261 -0.90 -2.47 -4.62
N LYS A 262 0.36 -2.11 -4.40
CA LYS A 262 0.77 -1.00 -3.52
C LYS A 262 1.57 0.01 -4.34
N PRO A 263 1.09 1.24 -4.52
CA PRO A 263 1.78 2.25 -5.33
C PRO A 263 3.24 2.45 -4.94
N ALA A 264 3.53 2.53 -3.64
CA ALA A 264 4.89 2.68 -3.15
C ALA A 264 5.81 1.54 -3.61
N ARG A 265 5.36 0.27 -3.47
CA ARG A 265 6.16 -0.91 -3.84
C ARG A 265 6.49 -0.98 -5.32
N VAL A 266 5.57 -0.59 -6.19
CA VAL A 266 5.74 -0.75 -7.64
C VAL A 266 6.29 0.51 -8.34
N GLY A 267 6.56 1.58 -7.60
CA GLY A 267 7.19 2.80 -8.13
C GLY A 267 6.21 3.88 -8.58
N GLY A 268 5.01 3.95 -7.99
CA GLY A 268 4.05 5.02 -8.17
C GLY A 268 2.75 4.62 -8.88
N LEU A 269 1.88 5.61 -9.06
CA LEU A 269 0.54 5.42 -9.62
C LEU A 269 0.55 5.03 -11.10
N THR A 270 1.49 5.55 -11.88
CA THR A 270 1.60 5.22 -13.32
C THR A 270 1.87 3.73 -13.52
N VAL A 271 2.80 3.15 -12.75
CA VAL A 271 3.11 1.72 -12.82
C VAL A 271 1.96 0.90 -12.25
N SER A 272 1.39 1.33 -11.12
CA SER A 272 0.20 0.69 -10.52
C SER A 272 -0.95 0.59 -11.51
N LYS A 273 -1.24 1.67 -12.24
CA LYS A 273 -2.28 1.68 -13.27
C LYS A 273 -1.98 0.72 -14.42
N LYS A 274 -0.73 0.66 -14.90
CA LYS A 274 -0.34 -0.30 -15.94
C LYS A 274 -0.52 -1.76 -15.49
N ILE A 275 -0.16 -2.06 -14.24
CA ILE A 275 -0.36 -3.39 -13.64
C ILE A 275 -1.86 -3.69 -13.51
N HIS A 276 -2.65 -2.73 -12.99
CA HIS A 276 -4.10 -2.84 -12.90
C HIS A 276 -4.74 -3.13 -14.27
N ASP A 277 -4.39 -2.36 -15.30
CA ASP A 277 -4.95 -2.50 -16.64
C ASP A 277 -4.59 -3.88 -17.26
N LEU A 278 -3.37 -4.37 -17.00
CA LEU A 278 -2.95 -5.72 -17.40
C LEU A 278 -3.79 -6.79 -16.69
N CYS A 279 -3.93 -6.71 -15.36
CA CYS A 279 -4.73 -7.66 -14.58
C CYS A 279 -6.21 -7.63 -15.03
N LEU A 280 -6.78 -6.45 -15.23
CA LEU A 280 -8.15 -6.29 -15.72
C LEU A 280 -8.35 -6.95 -17.09
N SER A 281 -7.40 -6.79 -18.03
CA SER A 281 -7.43 -7.45 -19.35
C SER A 281 -7.39 -8.97 -19.27
N LYS A 282 -6.80 -9.51 -18.19
CA LYS A 282 -6.72 -10.95 -17.89
C LYS A 282 -7.84 -11.45 -16.96
N LYS A 283 -8.79 -10.58 -16.59
CA LYS A 283 -9.86 -10.85 -15.63
C LYS A 283 -9.34 -11.32 -14.25
N MET A 284 -8.13 -10.91 -13.89
CA MET A 284 -7.54 -11.18 -12.59
C MET A 284 -7.99 -10.11 -11.60
N PRO A 285 -8.64 -10.47 -10.49
CA PRO A 285 -9.04 -9.53 -9.46
C PRO A 285 -7.81 -8.93 -8.77
N VAL A 286 -7.90 -7.64 -8.46
CA VAL A 286 -6.87 -6.91 -7.71
C VAL A 286 -7.48 -6.16 -6.53
N TRP A 287 -6.65 -5.85 -5.55
CA TRP A 287 -6.97 -4.99 -4.43
C TRP A 287 -5.78 -4.09 -4.08
N CYS A 288 -6.05 -2.99 -3.39
CA CYS A 288 -5.03 -2.04 -2.99
C CYS A 288 -4.60 -2.32 -1.55
N GLY A 289 -3.34 -2.71 -1.36
CA GLY A 289 -2.72 -2.86 -0.07
C GLY A 289 -2.32 -1.52 0.54
N GLY A 290 -1.86 -1.56 1.79
CA GLY A 290 -1.34 -0.42 2.53
C GLY A 290 -0.01 -0.73 3.20
N LEU A 291 0.70 0.34 3.56
CA LEU A 291 1.98 0.35 4.27
C LEU A 291 1.89 1.28 5.50
N LEU A 292 0.75 1.30 6.18
CA LEU A 292 0.44 2.18 7.31
C LEU A 292 0.57 3.67 6.96
N GLU A 293 0.28 4.02 5.72
CA GLU A 293 0.49 5.38 5.22
C GLU A 293 -0.28 6.43 6.03
N THR A 294 0.26 7.65 6.05
CA THR A 294 -0.46 8.84 6.50
C THR A 294 -1.62 9.16 5.56
N GLY A 295 -2.42 10.15 5.90
CA GLY A 295 -3.49 10.62 5.03
C GLY A 295 -3.03 11.04 3.64
N ILE A 296 -1.75 11.42 3.45
CA ILE A 296 -1.19 11.74 2.13
C ILE A 296 -1.08 10.47 1.28
N GLY A 297 -0.35 9.46 1.72
CA GLY A 297 -0.20 8.21 0.98
C GLY A 297 -1.54 7.47 0.84
N ARG A 298 -2.38 7.51 1.89
CA ARG A 298 -3.73 6.94 1.88
C ARG A 298 -4.62 7.58 0.82
N ALA A 299 -4.55 8.90 0.61
CA ALA A 299 -5.31 9.58 -0.43
C ALA A 299 -4.95 9.08 -1.84
N HIS A 300 -3.67 8.82 -2.09
CA HIS A 300 -3.21 8.20 -3.33
C HIS A 300 -3.75 6.77 -3.51
N ASN A 301 -3.71 5.97 -2.44
CA ASN A 301 -4.23 4.59 -2.45
C ASN A 301 -5.74 4.57 -2.70
N VAL A 302 -6.51 5.45 -2.04
CA VAL A 302 -7.97 5.58 -2.24
C VAL A 302 -8.28 6.01 -3.67
N ALA A 303 -7.52 6.96 -4.22
CA ALA A 303 -7.69 7.39 -5.61
C ALA A 303 -7.42 6.24 -6.60
N LEU A 304 -6.37 5.45 -6.38
CA LEU A 304 -6.06 4.28 -7.20
C LEU A 304 -7.15 3.20 -7.07
N ALA A 305 -7.59 2.89 -5.85
CA ALA A 305 -8.61 1.88 -5.59
C ALA A 305 -10.00 2.22 -6.17
N SER A 306 -10.21 3.46 -6.63
CA SER A 306 -11.42 3.87 -7.35
C SER A 306 -11.51 3.34 -8.78
N LEU A 307 -10.43 2.78 -9.34
CA LEU A 307 -10.41 2.15 -10.67
C LEU A 307 -11.24 0.86 -10.70
N ALA A 308 -11.79 0.54 -11.87
CA ALA A 308 -12.78 -0.52 -12.04
C ALA A 308 -12.31 -1.93 -11.62
N GLY A 309 -11.02 -2.26 -11.80
CA GLY A 309 -10.47 -3.59 -11.50
C GLY A 309 -10.22 -3.87 -10.02
N PHE A 310 -10.24 -2.86 -9.14
CA PHE A 310 -10.13 -3.05 -7.70
C PHE A 310 -11.44 -3.54 -7.12
N VAL A 311 -11.71 -4.82 -7.26
CA VAL A 311 -13.01 -5.45 -6.93
C VAL A 311 -13.05 -6.12 -5.55
N LEU A 312 -11.95 -6.11 -4.83
CA LEU A 312 -11.82 -6.70 -3.50
C LEU A 312 -11.54 -5.60 -2.47
N PRO A 313 -12.00 -5.76 -1.19
CA PRO A 313 -11.73 -4.79 -0.15
C PRO A 313 -10.24 -4.56 0.06
N GLY A 314 -9.81 -3.29 0.06
CA GLY A 314 -8.41 -2.91 0.23
C GLY A 314 -7.94 -2.94 1.70
N ASP A 315 -6.61 -2.88 1.91
CA ASP A 315 -6.01 -2.60 3.23
C ASP A 315 -5.85 -1.09 3.45
N ILE A 316 -6.85 -0.33 3.05
CA ILE A 316 -6.94 1.10 3.26
C ILE A 316 -7.92 1.29 4.42
N SER A 317 -7.44 1.11 5.65
CA SER A 317 -8.25 1.32 6.85
C SER A 317 -8.44 2.79 7.15
N ALA A 318 -9.42 3.15 7.99
CA ALA A 318 -9.62 4.51 8.47
C ALA A 318 -8.37 5.05 9.19
N SER A 319 -8.17 6.37 9.20
CA SER A 319 -7.00 7.02 9.82
C SER A 319 -6.90 6.68 11.31
N ASN A 320 -8.02 6.67 12.02
CA ASN A 320 -8.10 6.35 13.45
C ASN A 320 -7.80 4.89 13.79
N ARG A 321 -7.59 4.01 12.80
CA ARG A 321 -7.04 2.67 13.02
C ARG A 321 -5.58 2.73 13.46
N TYR A 322 -4.83 3.71 12.97
CA TYR A 322 -3.40 3.81 13.16
C TYR A 322 -2.99 5.01 13.99
N PHE A 323 -3.64 6.17 13.82
CA PHE A 323 -3.21 7.44 14.37
C PHE A 323 -4.29 8.07 15.25
N LYS A 324 -3.87 8.73 16.34
CA LYS A 324 -4.77 9.57 17.14
C LYS A 324 -5.28 10.77 16.35
N GLN A 325 -4.41 11.31 15.51
CA GLN A 325 -4.68 12.40 14.59
C GLN A 325 -3.84 12.18 13.34
N ASP A 326 -4.45 12.34 12.17
CA ASP A 326 -3.74 12.30 10.90
C ASP A 326 -3.22 13.71 10.52
N ILE A 327 -2.29 13.78 9.59
CA ILE A 327 -1.69 15.04 9.08
C ILE A 327 -2.53 15.69 7.97
N VAL A 328 -3.72 15.19 7.69
CA VAL A 328 -4.63 15.71 6.65
C VAL A 328 -6.01 16.02 7.18
N ASN A 329 -6.77 16.85 6.43
CA ASN A 329 -8.17 17.17 6.68
C ASN A 329 -8.99 17.13 5.36
N PRO A 330 -10.14 16.44 5.29
CA PRO A 330 -10.64 15.52 6.32
C PRO A 330 -9.77 14.27 6.48
N GLU A 331 -9.76 13.69 7.67
CA GLU A 331 -9.20 12.36 7.91
C GLU A 331 -10.09 11.31 7.22
N PHE A 332 -9.49 10.17 6.86
CA PHE A 332 -10.26 9.06 6.30
C PHE A 332 -10.99 8.30 7.39
N THR A 333 -12.30 8.24 7.29
CA THR A 333 -13.19 7.59 8.27
C THR A 333 -13.96 6.44 7.61
N LEU A 334 -14.17 5.37 8.37
CA LEU A 334 -14.97 4.24 7.91
C LEU A 334 -16.45 4.62 7.94
N ASN A 335 -17.14 4.47 6.81
CA ASN A 335 -18.58 4.62 6.71
C ASN A 335 -19.31 3.44 7.36
N ASN A 336 -20.58 3.63 7.73
CA ASN A 336 -21.41 2.58 8.31
C ASN A 336 -21.59 1.35 7.40
N ASP A 337 -21.38 1.51 6.09
CA ASP A 337 -21.42 0.45 5.09
C ASP A 337 -20.05 -0.24 4.86
N GLY A 338 -19.05 0.05 5.69
CA GLY A 338 -17.70 -0.53 5.60
C GLY A 338 -16.86 0.01 4.45
N THR A 339 -17.22 1.16 3.93
CA THR A 339 -16.50 1.82 2.83
C THR A 339 -15.74 3.06 3.30
N LEU A 340 -14.83 3.56 2.46
CA LEU A 340 -14.23 4.88 2.55
C LEU A 340 -14.67 5.73 1.35
N ASP A 341 -14.91 7.02 1.59
CA ASP A 341 -15.22 7.96 0.51
C ASP A 341 -13.98 8.27 -0.31
N VAL A 342 -14.15 8.31 -1.64
CA VAL A 342 -13.11 8.75 -2.57
C VAL A 342 -13.12 10.27 -2.65
N PRO A 343 -12.03 10.98 -2.28
CA PRO A 343 -11.98 12.42 -2.32
C PRO A 343 -12.25 12.98 -3.73
N GLN A 344 -13.13 14.00 -3.81
CA GLN A 344 -13.57 14.60 -5.08
C GLN A 344 -12.99 15.99 -5.33
N LYS A 345 -12.32 16.61 -4.34
CA LYS A 345 -11.66 17.90 -4.53
C LYS A 345 -10.41 17.75 -5.41
N LYS A 346 -9.86 18.88 -5.89
CA LYS A 346 -8.65 18.91 -6.73
C LYS A 346 -7.45 18.22 -6.05
N GLY A 347 -6.60 17.60 -6.84
CA GLY A 347 -5.42 16.88 -6.34
C GLY A 347 -5.82 15.59 -5.60
N ILE A 348 -5.09 15.27 -4.55
CA ILE A 348 -5.40 14.15 -3.63
C ILE A 348 -6.71 14.36 -2.87
N GLY A 349 -7.28 15.56 -2.92
CA GLY A 349 -8.60 15.88 -2.43
C GLY A 349 -8.71 16.07 -0.91
N VAL A 350 -7.60 16.03 -0.20
CA VAL A 350 -7.44 16.37 1.22
C VAL A 350 -6.49 17.55 1.37
N GLU A 351 -6.62 18.29 2.46
CA GLU A 351 -5.72 19.37 2.83
C GLU A 351 -4.64 18.84 3.78
N VAL A 352 -3.38 19.12 3.49
CA VAL A 352 -2.26 18.80 4.39
C VAL A 352 -2.18 19.88 5.45
N LEU A 353 -2.27 19.48 6.72
CA LEU A 353 -2.25 20.38 7.88
C LEU A 353 -0.82 20.70 8.26
N ALA A 354 -0.38 21.94 7.97
CA ALA A 354 1.01 22.35 8.13
C ALA A 354 1.52 22.16 9.58
N ASP A 355 0.70 22.50 10.58
CA ASP A 355 1.07 22.38 11.99
C ASP A 355 1.30 20.93 12.39
N ARG A 356 0.38 20.02 12.04
CA ARG A 356 0.51 18.59 12.33
C ARG A 356 1.68 17.94 11.57
N LEU A 357 1.90 18.36 10.33
CA LEU A 357 3.05 17.91 9.55
C LEU A 357 4.35 18.35 10.20
N GLU A 358 4.44 19.62 10.68
CA GLU A 358 5.62 20.13 11.38
C GLU A 358 5.86 19.40 12.71
N GLU A 359 4.81 19.16 13.52
CA GLU A 359 4.89 18.39 14.77
C GLU A 359 5.44 16.96 14.58
N SER A 360 5.08 16.32 13.46
CA SER A 360 5.54 14.95 13.13
C SER A 360 6.92 14.94 12.47
N THR A 361 7.46 16.10 12.06
CA THR A 361 8.72 16.21 11.32
C THR A 361 9.94 16.08 12.25
N LYS A 362 10.85 15.16 11.91
CA LYS A 362 12.16 15.02 12.58
C LYS A 362 13.29 15.68 11.82
N VAL A 363 13.29 15.54 10.50
CA VAL A 363 14.27 16.13 9.59
C VAL A 363 13.54 16.82 8.45
N LYS A 364 13.98 18.03 8.11
CA LYS A 364 13.42 18.80 7.00
C LYS A 364 14.54 19.42 6.18
N LYS A 365 14.45 19.31 4.86
CA LYS A 365 15.36 19.97 3.93
C LYS A 365 14.60 20.46 2.70
N ARG A 366 14.84 21.70 2.31
CA ARG A 366 14.23 22.33 1.15
C ARG A 366 15.29 22.71 0.13
N PHE A 367 15.03 22.38 -1.13
CA PHE A 367 15.88 22.60 -2.29
C PHE A 367 15.15 23.54 -3.26
N ARG A 368 15.83 24.47 -3.82
CA ARG A 368 15.31 25.44 -4.81
C ARG A 368 16.26 25.55 -5.99
N VAL A 369 15.71 25.95 -7.15
CA VAL A 369 16.49 26.36 -8.32
C VAL A 369 17.33 27.59 -8.01
#